data_8b6f98ccf045782f36d51e669d37767e
#
_entry.id   8b6f98ccf045782f36d51e669d37767e
#
_cell.length_a   1.000
_cell.length_b   1.000
_cell.length_c   1.000
_cell.angle_alpha   90.00
_cell.angle_beta   90.00
_cell.angle_gamma   90.00
#
_symmetry.space_group_name_H-M   'P 1'
#
loop_
_entity.id
_entity.type
_entity.pdbx_description
1 polymer ?
#
loop_
_entity_poly.entity_id
_entity_poly.type
_entity_poly.pdbx_seq_one_letter_code
_entity_poly.pdbx_strand_id
1 'polypeptide(L)'
;KLNYLSERIEELSVQYGFNFKRLRFSNARTLWGTCDRYNNIRLNWRLLALPSELCDYVMVHELVHTIHHNHSPSFWKELEKFLPDCKKRKRELKNYSWLLSAYRQN
;
A
#
# COMPACT_ATOMS: atom_id res chain seq x y z
N LYS A 1 -9.07 -8.97 -12.99
CA LYS A 1 -8.49 -7.66 -12.68
C LYS A 1 -7.91 -7.61 -11.27
N LEU A 2 -8.60 -8.21 -10.30
CA LEU A 2 -8.01 -8.35 -8.96
C LEU A 2 -6.75 -9.21 -9.01
N ASN A 3 -6.63 -10.11 -10.00
CA ASN A 3 -5.41 -10.90 -10.17
C ASN A 3 -4.18 -10.02 -10.35
N TYR A 4 -4.34 -8.86 -10.99
CA TYR A 4 -3.22 -7.93 -11.13
C TYR A 4 -2.71 -7.48 -9.75
N LEU A 5 -3.63 -7.14 -8.84
CA LEU A 5 -3.24 -6.66 -7.51
C LEU A 5 -2.53 -7.74 -6.72
N SER A 6 -3.04 -8.98 -6.74
CA SER A 6 -2.38 -10.06 -6.00
C SER A 6 -1.04 -10.44 -6.61
N GLU A 7 -0.95 -10.48 -7.93
CA GLU A 7 0.32 -10.78 -8.59
C GLU A 7 1.35 -9.68 -8.33
N ARG A 8 0.91 -8.41 -8.38
CA ARG A 8 1.84 -7.31 -8.21
C ARG A 8 2.39 -7.21 -6.79
N ILE A 9 1.56 -7.39 -5.76
CA ILE A 9 2.05 -7.34 -4.40
C ILE A 9 2.98 -8.53 -4.11
N GLU A 10 2.72 -9.69 -4.72
CA GLU A 10 3.63 -10.82 -4.62
C GLU A 10 4.99 -10.50 -5.25
N GLU A 11 4.98 -9.91 -6.45
CA GLU A 11 6.22 -9.49 -7.10
C GLU A 11 7.02 -8.54 -6.23
N LEU A 12 6.34 -7.54 -5.67
CA LEU A 12 7.00 -6.54 -4.83
C LEU A 12 7.53 -7.15 -3.54
N SER A 13 6.79 -8.09 -2.94
CA SER A 13 7.24 -8.74 -1.71
C SER A 13 8.48 -9.59 -1.97
N VAL A 14 8.54 -10.28 -3.09
CA VAL A 14 9.73 -11.07 -3.46
C VAL A 14 10.90 -10.12 -3.76
N GLN A 15 10.64 -9.08 -4.54
CA GLN A 15 11.69 -8.14 -4.95
C GLN A 15 12.36 -7.46 -3.75
N TYR A 16 11.55 -7.06 -2.75
CA TYR A 16 12.05 -6.29 -1.61
C TYR A 16 12.26 -7.11 -0.35
N GLY A 17 11.93 -8.41 -0.39
CA GLY A 17 12.18 -9.30 0.74
C GLY A 17 11.17 -9.17 1.87
N PHE A 18 9.93 -8.82 1.56
CA PHE A 18 8.86 -8.78 2.57
C PHE A 18 8.06 -10.07 2.58
N ASN A 19 7.42 -10.32 3.72
CA ASN A 19 6.47 -11.42 3.87
C ASN A 19 5.18 -10.89 4.46
N PHE A 20 4.05 -11.32 3.90
CA PHE A 20 2.76 -11.05 4.50
C PHE A 20 2.01 -12.37 4.65
N LYS A 21 1.04 -12.39 5.56
CA LYS A 21 0.37 -13.63 5.90
C LYS A 21 -0.79 -13.93 4.95
N ARG A 22 -1.70 -12.99 4.82
CA ARG A 22 -2.87 -13.14 3.95
C ARG A 22 -3.15 -11.85 3.22
N LEU A 23 -3.73 -12.00 2.05
CA LEU A 23 -4.19 -10.87 1.25
C LEU A 23 -5.71 -10.98 1.08
N ARG A 24 -6.42 -9.89 1.34
CA ARG A 24 -7.83 -9.76 1.07
C ARG A 24 -8.08 -8.45 0.35
N PHE A 25 -9.21 -8.40 -0.36
CA PHE A 25 -9.61 -7.19 -1.04
C PHE A 25 -10.70 -6.49 -0.24
N SER A 26 -10.75 -5.18 -0.36
CA SER A 26 -11.60 -4.32 0.46
C SER A 26 -12.41 -3.39 -0.41
N ASN A 27 -13.60 -3.06 0.05
CA ASN A 27 -14.46 -2.02 -0.51
C ASN A 27 -14.57 -0.86 0.46
N ALA A 28 -13.55 -0.65 1.29
CA ALA A 28 -13.55 0.42 2.28
C ALA A 28 -13.64 1.80 1.60
N ARG A 29 -14.24 2.74 2.32
CA ARG A 29 -14.46 4.10 1.77
C ARG A 29 -13.44 5.11 2.25
N THR A 30 -12.52 4.71 3.14
CA THR A 30 -11.58 5.64 3.76
C THR A 30 -10.11 5.30 3.52
N LEU A 31 -9.80 4.03 3.22
CA LEU A 31 -8.42 3.56 3.15
C LEU A 31 -8.14 2.84 1.84
N TRP A 32 -6.98 3.10 1.26
CA TRP A 32 -6.49 2.39 0.08
C TRP A 32 -6.00 0.98 0.42
N GLY A 33 -5.50 0.80 1.65
CA GLY A 33 -5.01 -0.48 2.11
C GLY A 33 -4.82 -0.47 3.60
N THR A 34 -4.66 -1.66 4.19
CA THR A 34 -4.36 -1.83 5.62
C THR A 34 -3.42 -3.00 5.80
N CYS A 35 -2.68 -2.98 6.90
CA CYS A 35 -1.90 -4.12 7.37
C CYS A 35 -2.11 -4.23 8.87
N ASP A 36 -2.64 -5.37 9.33
CA ASP A 36 -2.88 -5.54 10.75
C ASP A 36 -1.61 -6.08 11.45
N ARG A 37 -1.69 -6.23 12.77
CA ARG A 37 -0.54 -6.66 13.57
C ARG A 37 -0.11 -8.09 13.30
N TYR A 38 -0.94 -8.86 12.62
CA TYR A 38 -0.62 -10.25 12.23
C TYR A 38 -0.10 -10.33 10.80
N ASN A 39 0.12 -9.18 10.16
CA ASN A 39 0.61 -9.07 8.79
C ASN A 39 -0.40 -9.57 7.74
N ASN A 40 -1.68 -9.45 8.06
CA ASN A 40 -2.72 -9.60 7.06
C ASN A 40 -2.91 -8.28 6.34
N ILE A 41 -2.87 -8.32 5.02
CA ILE A 41 -2.97 -7.11 4.19
C ILE A 41 -4.33 -7.09 3.50
N ARG A 42 -4.96 -5.92 3.49
CA ARG A 42 -6.15 -5.66 2.69
C ARG A 42 -5.83 -4.58 1.69
N LEU A 43 -6.23 -4.80 0.44
CA LEU A 43 -6.05 -3.83 -0.63
C LEU A 43 -7.42 -3.45 -1.17
N ASN A 44 -7.66 -2.15 -1.31
CA ASN A 44 -8.89 -1.65 -1.88
C ASN A 44 -8.90 -1.95 -3.38
N TRP A 45 -9.99 -2.50 -3.89
CA TRP A 45 -10.07 -2.83 -5.31
C TRP A 45 -9.97 -1.58 -6.20
N ARG A 46 -10.23 -0.40 -5.64
CA ARG A 46 -10.11 0.86 -6.37
C ARG A 46 -8.67 1.21 -6.73
N LEU A 47 -7.69 0.50 -6.16
CA LEU A 47 -6.30 0.63 -6.58
C LEU A 47 -6.13 0.38 -8.07
N LEU A 48 -7.03 -0.40 -8.67
CA LEU A 48 -7.01 -0.67 -10.11
C LEU A 48 -7.20 0.59 -10.95
N ALA A 49 -7.77 1.65 -10.38
CA ALA A 49 -8.00 2.91 -11.07
C ALA A 49 -6.82 3.90 -10.94
N LEU A 50 -5.81 3.55 -10.15
CA LEU A 50 -4.65 4.42 -9.93
C LEU A 50 -3.58 4.19 -11.00
N PRO A 51 -2.77 5.23 -11.28
CA PRO A 51 -1.52 5.01 -12.01
C PRO A 51 -0.67 3.94 -11.30
N SER A 52 0.08 3.15 -12.07
CA SER A 52 0.82 2.03 -11.51
C SER A 52 1.79 2.44 -10.41
N GLU A 53 2.42 3.62 -10.52
CA GLU A 53 3.36 4.10 -9.50
C GLU A 53 2.67 4.35 -8.17
N LEU A 54 1.43 4.81 -8.20
CA LEU A 54 0.66 5.07 -6.99
C LEU A 54 0.10 3.78 -6.41
N CYS A 55 -0.29 2.85 -7.27
CA CYS A 55 -0.69 1.51 -6.83
C CYS A 55 0.49 0.84 -6.11
N ASP A 56 1.68 0.89 -6.71
CA ASP A 56 2.89 0.34 -6.10
C ASP A 56 3.20 1.01 -4.77
N TYR A 57 3.01 2.34 -4.69
CA TYR A 57 3.24 3.06 -3.44
C TYR A 57 2.38 2.50 -2.31
N VAL A 58 1.09 2.31 -2.57
CA VAL A 58 0.19 1.76 -1.54
C VAL A 58 0.62 0.35 -1.15
N MET A 59 0.94 -0.48 -2.13
CA MET A 59 1.36 -1.86 -1.84
C MET A 59 2.64 -1.91 -1.01
N VAL A 60 3.66 -1.13 -1.37
CA VAL A 60 4.92 -1.11 -0.62
C VAL A 60 4.70 -0.51 0.76
N HIS A 61 3.83 0.51 0.89
CA HIS A 61 3.45 1.08 2.17
C HIS A 61 2.92 -0.01 3.11
N GLU A 62 2.01 -0.85 2.62
CA GLU A 62 1.47 -1.93 3.45
C GLU A 62 2.51 -3.02 3.73
N LEU A 63 3.38 -3.31 2.76
CA LEU A 63 4.45 -4.29 2.98
C LEU A 63 5.43 -3.81 4.05
N VAL A 64 5.76 -2.53 4.08
CA VAL A 64 6.62 -1.97 5.12
C VAL A 64 5.96 -2.10 6.49
N HIS A 65 4.62 -2.01 6.55
CA HIS A 65 3.88 -2.21 7.79
C HIS A 65 4.03 -3.63 8.36
N THR A 66 4.45 -4.60 7.56
CA THR A 66 4.71 -5.94 8.08
C THR A 66 5.92 -5.95 9.03
N ILE A 67 6.75 -4.93 8.98
CA ILE A 67 7.93 -4.79 9.84
C ILE A 67 7.74 -3.65 10.84
N HIS A 68 7.20 -2.53 10.38
CA HIS A 68 6.98 -1.34 11.19
C HIS A 68 5.48 -1.02 11.21
N HIS A 69 4.79 -1.45 12.26
CA HIS A 69 3.32 -1.38 12.31
C HIS A 69 2.76 0.01 12.59
N ASN A 70 3.61 0.98 12.90
CA ASN A 70 3.18 2.38 13.05
C ASN A 70 3.97 3.28 12.12
N HIS A 71 3.54 4.53 11.97
CA HIS A 71 4.19 5.50 11.08
C HIS A 71 5.35 6.21 11.81
N SER A 72 6.22 5.44 12.45
CA SER A 72 7.42 5.96 13.12
C SER A 72 8.45 6.43 12.09
N PRO A 73 9.49 7.16 12.52
CA PRO A 73 10.60 7.49 11.62
C PRO A 73 11.22 6.25 10.96
N SER A 74 11.26 5.12 11.66
CA SER A 74 11.76 3.86 11.09
C SER A 74 10.91 3.39 9.93
N PHE A 75 9.58 3.54 10.01
CA PHE A 75 8.69 3.20 8.91
C PHE A 75 9.03 4.01 7.66
N TRP A 76 9.11 5.33 7.80
CA TRP A 76 9.35 6.21 6.66
C TRP A 76 10.73 6.01 6.06
N LYS A 77 11.72 5.75 6.91
CA LYS A 77 13.08 5.47 6.45
C LYS A 77 13.13 4.19 5.63
N GLU A 78 12.42 3.16 6.07
CA GLU A 78 12.34 1.90 5.34
C GLU A 78 11.63 2.10 4.00
N LEU A 79 10.49 2.80 4.02
CA LEU A 79 9.73 3.05 2.79
C LEU A 79 10.58 3.82 1.77
N GLU A 80 11.29 4.85 2.22
CA GLU A 80 12.14 5.66 1.34
C GLU A 80 13.29 4.84 0.74
N LYS A 81 13.76 3.84 1.47
CA LYS A 81 14.80 2.95 0.99
C LYS A 81 14.36 2.20 -0.27
N PHE A 82 13.12 1.75 -0.33
CA PHE A 82 12.59 1.02 -1.47
C PHE A 82 11.98 1.93 -2.52
N LEU A 83 11.37 3.03 -2.10
CA LEU A 83 10.77 4.03 -2.99
C LEU A 83 11.34 5.41 -2.63
N PRO A 84 12.48 5.80 -3.22
CA PRO A 84 13.10 7.09 -2.87
C PRO A 84 12.18 8.29 -3.11
N ASP A 85 11.22 8.17 -4.04
CA ASP A 85 10.26 9.23 -4.35
C ASP A 85 8.93 9.06 -3.60
N CYS A 86 8.93 8.35 -2.47
CA CYS A 86 7.69 8.04 -1.76
C CYS A 86 6.93 9.29 -1.33
N LYS A 87 7.62 10.38 -0.99
CA LYS A 87 6.95 11.62 -0.61
C LYS A 87 6.17 12.23 -1.77
N LYS A 88 6.75 12.16 -2.97
CA LYS A 88 6.08 12.65 -4.18
C LYS A 88 4.85 11.80 -4.46
N ARG A 89 4.99 10.48 -4.39
CA ARG A 89 3.87 9.57 -4.64
C ARG A 89 2.75 9.78 -3.63
N LYS A 90 3.12 9.99 -2.36
CA LYS A 90 2.14 10.28 -1.30
C LYS A 90 1.33 11.54 -1.63
N ARG A 91 2.01 12.60 -2.10
CA ARG A 91 1.32 13.83 -2.49
C ARG A 91 0.40 13.61 -3.69
N GLU A 92 0.88 12.90 -4.69
CA GLU A 92 0.10 12.64 -5.90
C GLU A 92 -1.13 11.79 -5.61
N LEU A 93 -1.03 10.87 -4.66
CA LEU A 93 -2.15 10.00 -4.29
C LEU A 93 -3.36 10.82 -3.83
N LYS A 94 -3.13 11.97 -3.20
CA LYS A 94 -4.22 12.84 -2.76
C LYS A 94 -5.09 13.32 -3.91
N ASN A 95 -4.55 13.41 -5.12
CA ASN A 95 -5.30 13.80 -6.29
C ASN A 95 -6.35 12.78 -6.71
N TYR A 96 -6.27 11.58 -6.14
CA TYR A 96 -7.20 10.48 -6.44
C TYR A 96 -8.12 10.16 -5.26
N SER A 97 -8.11 11.01 -4.23
CA SER A 97 -8.92 10.78 -3.03
C SER A 97 -10.42 10.77 -3.36
N TRP A 98 -10.82 11.36 -4.47
CA TRP A 98 -12.23 11.37 -4.90
C TRP A 98 -12.74 9.95 -5.22
N LEU A 99 -11.85 8.98 -5.43
CA LEU A 99 -12.24 7.59 -5.63
C LEU A 99 -12.74 6.95 -4.34
N LEU A 100 -12.39 7.55 -3.20
CA LEU A 100 -12.89 7.14 -1.88
C LEU A 100 -13.81 8.23 -1.37
N SER A 101 -14.88 7.86 -0.65
CA SER A 101 -15.82 8.86 -0.16
C SER A 101 -15.26 9.69 1.00
N ALA A 102 -14.28 9.14 1.75
CA ALA A 102 -13.64 9.86 2.87
C ALA A 102 -12.22 9.33 3.04
N TYR A 103 -11.32 9.77 2.16
CA TYR A 103 -9.94 9.29 2.14
C TYR A 103 -9.19 9.60 3.44
N ARG A 104 -8.45 8.60 3.94
CA ARG A 104 -7.50 8.76 5.05
C ARG A 104 -6.24 7.96 4.76
N GLN A 105 -5.10 8.49 5.26
CA GLN A 105 -3.82 7.78 5.22
C GLN A 105 -3.75 6.84 6.43
N ASN A 106 -3.49 5.59 6.20
CA ASN A 106 -3.33 4.65 7.30
C ASN A 106 -1.88 4.53 7.77
#